data_afa0e807b723add303c8ca399541ec28
#
_entry.id   afa0e807b723add303c8ca399541ec28
#
_cell.length_a   1.000
_cell.length_b   1.000
_cell.length_c   1.000
_cell.angle_alpha   90.00
_cell.angle_beta   90.00
_cell.angle_gamma   90.00
#
_symmetry.space_group_name_H-M   'P 1'
#
loop_
_entity.id
_entity.type
_entity.pdbx_description
1 polymer ?
#
loop_
_entity_poly.entity_id
_entity_poly.type
_entity_poly.pdbx_seq_one_letter_code
_entity_poly.pdbx_strand_id
1 'polypeptide(L)'
;MSVKIRLQRHGKKGKPFYWIVAADARSKRDGKFLDKIGTYNPNTNPATIDLNVDSAVQWLHNGAQPTDTARAILSYKGALLKHHLDGGVRKGALTQEQADAKFAKWVEEKAGKVDSKKDGLSKAQADAKAKALKAEQEANDKRKAAQAEALKAEEAVEETTEEVVETATEEAPAVEENNEETEA
;
A
#
# COMPACT_ATOMS: atom_id res chain seq x y z
N MET A 1 31.77 -27.65 -5.54
CA MET A 1 30.32 -27.47 -5.23
C MET A 1 29.91 -26.11 -5.73
N SER A 2 28.71 -26.00 -6.34
CA SER A 2 28.24 -24.72 -6.88
C SER A 2 27.38 -24.02 -5.83
N VAL A 3 27.83 -22.84 -5.39
CA VAL A 3 27.06 -21.97 -4.48
C VAL A 3 26.19 -21.02 -5.31
N LYS A 4 24.95 -20.84 -4.90
CA LYS A 4 24.03 -19.88 -5.53
C LYS A 4 23.54 -18.84 -4.53
N ILE A 5 23.41 -17.59 -5.00
CA ILE A 5 22.70 -16.54 -4.26
C ILE A 5 21.24 -16.60 -4.71
N ARG A 6 20.34 -16.89 -3.77
CA ARG A 6 18.92 -17.08 -4.06
C ARG A 6 18.03 -16.55 -2.96
N LEU A 7 16.73 -16.47 -3.25
CA LEU A 7 15.70 -16.06 -2.32
C LEU A 7 15.10 -17.30 -1.61
N GLN A 8 15.02 -17.24 -0.28
CA GLN A 8 14.23 -18.15 0.54
C GLN A 8 12.95 -17.44 0.96
N ARG A 9 11.82 -18.15 0.90
CA ARG A 9 10.53 -17.59 1.25
C ARG A 9 10.23 -17.80 2.73
N HIS A 10 9.93 -16.71 3.40
CA HIS A 10 9.44 -16.63 4.77
C HIS A 10 8.13 -15.82 4.81
N GLY A 11 7.61 -15.53 6.01
CA GLY A 11 6.40 -14.73 6.19
C GLY A 11 5.13 -15.57 6.20
N LYS A 12 3.98 -14.88 6.20
CA LYS A 12 2.64 -15.49 6.31
C LYS A 12 2.01 -15.70 4.94
N LYS A 13 0.89 -16.46 4.89
CA LYS A 13 0.01 -16.53 3.72
C LYS A 13 -0.49 -15.13 3.36
N GLY A 14 -0.35 -14.73 2.11
CA GLY A 14 -0.70 -13.39 1.63
C GLY A 14 0.33 -12.27 1.90
N LYS A 15 1.29 -12.45 2.85
CA LYS A 15 2.36 -11.48 3.15
C LYS A 15 3.74 -12.14 3.04
N PRO A 16 4.27 -12.37 1.83
CA PRO A 16 5.57 -12.99 1.64
C PRO A 16 6.69 -12.06 2.09
N PHE A 17 7.71 -12.66 2.67
CA PHE A 17 8.95 -11.99 3.05
C PHE A 17 10.11 -12.88 2.62
N TYR A 18 11.18 -12.34 2.07
CA TYR A 18 12.25 -13.14 1.50
C TYR A 18 13.59 -12.83 2.17
N TRP A 19 14.35 -13.89 2.42
CA TRP A 19 15.76 -13.78 2.75
C TRP A 19 16.61 -13.97 1.50
N ILE A 20 17.61 -13.14 1.34
CA ILE A 20 18.63 -13.27 0.31
C ILE A 20 19.78 -14.06 0.93
N VAL A 21 20.03 -15.24 0.43
CA VAL A 21 20.98 -16.16 1.05
C VAL A 21 21.96 -16.74 0.02
N ALA A 22 23.18 -17.01 0.47
CA ALA A 22 24.12 -17.88 -0.22
C ALA A 22 23.86 -19.32 0.24
N ALA A 23 23.59 -20.22 -0.68
CA ALA A 23 23.28 -21.62 -0.39
C ALA A 23 23.83 -22.56 -1.45
N ASP A 24 24.07 -23.84 -1.08
CA ASP A 24 24.39 -24.89 -2.04
C ASP A 24 23.26 -25.07 -3.05
N ALA A 25 23.62 -25.22 -4.31
CA ALA A 25 22.67 -25.41 -5.41
C ALA A 25 21.77 -26.64 -5.23
N ARG A 26 22.23 -27.65 -4.52
CA ARG A 26 21.52 -28.92 -4.25
C ARG A 26 20.50 -28.81 -3.09
N SER A 27 20.65 -27.79 -2.22
CA SER A 27 19.75 -27.60 -1.08
C SER A 27 18.35 -27.23 -1.54
N LYS A 28 17.32 -27.67 -0.80
CA LYS A 28 15.93 -27.21 -1.01
C LYS A 28 15.85 -25.69 -0.88
N ARG A 29 14.85 -25.06 -1.53
CA ARG A 29 14.70 -23.60 -1.53
C ARG A 29 14.79 -22.98 -0.14
N ASP A 30 14.01 -23.47 0.81
CA ASP A 30 13.92 -22.96 2.18
C ASP A 30 14.73 -23.83 3.19
N GLY A 31 15.72 -24.59 2.67
CA GLY A 31 16.60 -25.47 3.46
C GLY A 31 17.81 -24.74 4.05
N LYS A 32 18.85 -25.51 4.39
CA LYS A 32 20.11 -24.98 4.94
C LYS A 32 20.75 -23.98 3.96
N PHE A 33 21.25 -22.91 4.48
CA PHE A 33 22.02 -21.88 3.78
C PHE A 33 23.36 -21.70 4.47
N LEU A 34 24.32 -21.12 3.76
CA LEU A 34 25.68 -20.84 4.26
C LEU A 34 25.70 -19.48 4.97
N ASP A 35 25.10 -18.47 4.34
CA ASP A 35 25.11 -17.10 4.84
C ASP A 35 23.82 -16.38 4.46
N LYS A 36 23.36 -15.47 5.33
CA LYS A 36 22.23 -14.58 5.10
C LYS A 36 22.76 -13.19 4.73
N ILE A 37 22.71 -12.86 3.46
CA ILE A 37 23.24 -11.62 2.89
C ILE A 37 22.27 -10.44 3.12
N GLY A 38 20.95 -10.70 3.19
CA GLY A 38 19.98 -9.63 3.36
C GLY A 38 18.53 -10.07 3.37
N THR A 39 17.63 -9.10 3.29
CA THR A 39 16.18 -9.30 3.28
C THR A 39 15.52 -8.53 2.14
N TYR A 40 14.41 -9.06 1.65
CA TYR A 40 13.59 -8.44 0.62
C TYR A 40 12.11 -8.51 1.00
N ASN A 41 11.48 -7.34 1.13
CA ASN A 41 10.07 -7.21 1.42
C ASN A 41 9.33 -6.61 0.20
N PRO A 42 8.53 -7.39 -0.51
CA PRO A 42 7.76 -6.90 -1.66
C PRO A 42 6.45 -6.21 -1.28
N ASN A 43 6.03 -6.29 0.01
CA ASN A 43 4.71 -5.79 0.43
C ASN A 43 4.66 -4.25 0.55
N THR A 44 5.80 -3.58 0.43
CA THR A 44 5.92 -2.11 0.44
C THR A 44 6.10 -1.57 -0.97
N ASN A 45 5.65 -0.35 -1.22
CA ASN A 45 5.90 0.34 -2.48
C ASN A 45 6.60 1.70 -2.20
N PRO A 46 7.86 1.87 -2.59
CA PRO A 46 8.77 0.90 -3.23
C PRO A 46 9.13 -0.28 -2.30
N ALA A 47 9.46 -1.43 -2.89
CA ALA A 47 9.86 -2.63 -2.14
C ALA A 47 11.09 -2.34 -1.26
N THR A 48 11.05 -2.82 -0.01
CA THR A 48 12.16 -2.62 0.93
C THR A 48 13.19 -3.73 0.75
N ILE A 49 14.43 -3.33 0.51
CA ILE A 49 15.57 -4.23 0.35
C ILE A 49 16.63 -3.82 1.37
N ASP A 50 16.96 -4.70 2.27
CA ASP A 50 18.09 -4.57 3.19
C ASP A 50 19.15 -5.59 2.78
N LEU A 51 20.33 -5.13 2.36
CA LEU A 51 21.37 -5.96 1.78
C LEU A 51 22.75 -5.50 2.28
N ASN A 52 23.50 -6.44 2.83
CA ASN A 52 24.93 -6.24 3.07
C ASN A 52 25.68 -6.38 1.74
N VAL A 53 26.08 -5.23 1.18
CA VAL A 53 26.74 -5.17 -0.13
C VAL A 53 28.10 -5.86 -0.08
N ASP A 54 28.84 -5.74 1.02
CA ASP A 54 30.19 -6.31 1.14
C ASP A 54 30.17 -7.82 1.19
N SER A 55 29.25 -8.41 2.00
CA SER A 55 29.04 -9.86 2.00
C SER A 55 28.60 -10.37 0.62
N ALA A 56 27.73 -9.64 -0.08
CA ALA A 56 27.29 -10.01 -1.42
C ALA A 56 28.46 -10.04 -2.41
N VAL A 57 29.34 -9.03 -2.36
CA VAL A 57 30.53 -8.95 -3.21
C VAL A 57 31.52 -10.06 -2.89
N GLN A 58 31.74 -10.37 -1.61
CA GLN A 58 32.58 -11.51 -1.21
C GLN A 58 32.10 -12.83 -1.80
N TRP A 59 30.80 -13.10 -1.70
CA TRP A 59 30.22 -14.32 -2.28
C TRP A 59 30.35 -14.37 -3.80
N LEU A 60 30.20 -13.22 -4.49
CA LEU A 60 30.43 -13.13 -5.94
C LEU A 60 31.90 -13.39 -6.29
N HIS A 61 32.86 -12.89 -5.49
CA HIS A 61 34.30 -13.18 -5.67
C HIS A 61 34.60 -14.67 -5.45
N ASN A 62 33.91 -15.31 -4.53
CA ASN A 62 34.01 -16.75 -4.28
C ASN A 62 33.31 -17.61 -5.37
N GLY A 63 32.78 -16.97 -6.42
CA GLY A 63 32.16 -17.67 -7.53
C GLY A 63 30.69 -18.07 -7.31
N ALA A 64 29.99 -17.50 -6.32
CA ALA A 64 28.57 -17.75 -6.13
C ALA A 64 27.77 -17.17 -7.29
N GLN A 65 26.88 -17.98 -7.87
CA GLN A 65 26.05 -17.60 -9.01
C GLN A 65 24.69 -17.07 -8.52
N PRO A 66 24.33 -15.79 -8.80
CA PRO A 66 23.01 -15.29 -8.45
C PRO A 66 21.95 -15.86 -9.40
N THR A 67 20.77 -16.21 -8.86
CA THR A 67 19.58 -16.45 -9.65
C THR A 67 19.09 -15.14 -10.28
N ASP A 68 18.23 -15.19 -11.31
CA ASP A 68 17.81 -13.99 -12.04
C ASP A 68 17.17 -12.93 -11.13
N THR A 69 16.28 -13.33 -10.23
CA THR A 69 15.68 -12.42 -9.26
C THR A 69 16.71 -11.84 -8.28
N ALA A 70 17.62 -12.68 -7.77
CA ALA A 70 18.69 -12.21 -6.89
C ALA A 70 19.62 -11.25 -7.65
N ARG A 71 19.95 -11.51 -8.92
CA ARG A 71 20.74 -10.62 -9.78
C ARG A 71 20.11 -9.25 -9.93
N ALA A 72 18.78 -9.17 -10.15
CA ALA A 72 18.06 -7.92 -10.22
C ALA A 72 18.16 -7.12 -8.91
N ILE A 73 18.01 -7.77 -7.75
CA ILE A 73 18.12 -7.16 -6.43
C ILE A 73 19.55 -6.67 -6.15
N LEU A 74 20.57 -7.51 -6.45
CA LEU A 74 21.98 -7.16 -6.31
C LEU A 74 22.37 -5.98 -7.21
N SER A 75 21.84 -5.92 -8.43
CA SER A 75 22.02 -4.79 -9.35
C SER A 75 21.34 -3.54 -8.81
N TYR A 76 20.13 -3.66 -8.26
CA TYR A 76 19.41 -2.53 -7.67
C TYR A 76 20.16 -1.88 -6.51
N LYS A 77 20.81 -2.67 -5.66
CA LYS A 77 21.62 -2.20 -4.53
C LYS A 77 23.07 -1.90 -4.88
N GLY A 78 23.51 -2.18 -6.11
CA GLY A 78 24.84 -1.86 -6.60
C GLY A 78 25.93 -2.90 -6.29
N ALA A 79 25.60 -4.05 -5.70
CA ALA A 79 26.57 -5.09 -5.39
C ALA A 79 27.29 -5.62 -6.66
N LEU A 80 26.57 -5.77 -7.77
CA LEU A 80 27.17 -6.17 -9.04
C LEU A 80 28.10 -5.09 -9.61
N LEU A 81 27.76 -3.81 -9.45
CA LEU A 81 28.61 -2.70 -9.87
C LEU A 81 29.91 -2.68 -9.06
N LYS A 82 29.81 -2.81 -7.71
CA LYS A 82 30.98 -2.87 -6.84
C LYS A 82 31.89 -4.04 -7.21
N HIS A 83 31.33 -5.24 -7.38
CA HIS A 83 32.08 -6.41 -7.85
C HIS A 83 32.76 -6.18 -9.19
N HIS A 84 32.12 -5.47 -10.14
CA HIS A 84 32.71 -5.14 -11.44
C HIS A 84 33.89 -4.14 -11.28
N LEU A 85 33.73 -3.11 -10.47
CA LEU A 85 34.78 -2.12 -10.19
C LEU A 85 35.98 -2.77 -9.49
N ASP A 86 35.75 -3.64 -8.51
CA ASP A 86 36.82 -4.41 -7.85
C ASP A 86 37.53 -5.34 -8.83
N GLY A 87 36.81 -5.88 -9.81
CA GLY A 87 37.40 -6.61 -10.93
C GLY A 87 38.29 -5.75 -11.80
N GLY A 88 37.94 -4.48 -11.99
CA GLY A 88 38.77 -3.47 -12.70
C GLY A 88 40.05 -3.14 -11.93
N VAL A 89 39.97 -2.98 -10.62
CA VAL A 89 41.13 -2.74 -9.75
C VAL A 89 42.10 -3.93 -9.80
N ARG A 90 41.59 -5.16 -9.67
CA ARG A 90 42.42 -6.38 -9.77
C ARG A 90 43.14 -6.55 -11.10
N LYS A 91 42.54 -6.03 -12.19
CA LYS A 91 43.14 -6.03 -13.53
C LYS A 91 44.08 -4.84 -13.79
N GLY A 92 44.21 -3.93 -12.83
CA GLY A 92 45.05 -2.72 -12.98
C GLY A 92 44.43 -1.64 -13.88
N ALA A 93 43.18 -1.75 -14.29
CA ALA A 93 42.49 -0.78 -15.14
C ALA A 93 41.98 0.45 -14.37
N LEU A 94 41.78 0.34 -13.06
CA LEU A 94 41.30 1.40 -12.17
C LEU A 94 42.11 1.40 -10.87
N THR A 95 42.25 2.57 -10.26
CA THR A 95 42.74 2.68 -8.87
C THR A 95 41.57 2.45 -7.90
N GLN A 96 41.88 2.06 -6.66
CA GLN A 96 40.87 1.83 -5.65
C GLN A 96 40.04 3.11 -5.41
N GLU A 97 40.68 4.26 -5.30
CA GLU A 97 40.03 5.56 -5.10
C GLU A 97 39.05 5.90 -6.23
N GLN A 98 39.40 5.60 -7.47
CA GLN A 98 38.52 5.82 -8.62
C GLN A 98 37.32 4.87 -8.61
N ALA A 99 37.50 3.64 -8.16
CA ALA A 99 36.41 2.67 -8.01
C ALA A 99 35.41 3.13 -6.93
N ASP A 100 35.92 3.55 -5.78
CA ASP A 100 35.10 4.03 -4.66
C ASP A 100 34.34 5.32 -5.03
N ALA A 101 35.00 6.27 -5.70
CA ALA A 101 34.36 7.50 -6.19
C ALA A 101 33.24 7.22 -7.19
N LYS A 102 33.44 6.28 -8.13
CA LYS A 102 32.38 5.87 -9.07
C LYS A 102 31.23 5.19 -8.39
N PHE A 103 31.50 4.36 -7.38
CA PHE A 103 30.47 3.69 -6.61
C PHE A 103 29.66 4.69 -5.78
N ALA A 104 30.30 5.63 -5.08
CA ALA A 104 29.67 6.68 -4.30
C ALA A 104 28.71 7.52 -5.16
N LYS A 105 29.20 8.00 -6.30
CA LYS A 105 28.38 8.76 -7.26
C LYS A 105 27.13 7.99 -7.70
N TRP A 106 27.27 6.70 -8.00
CA TRP A 106 26.15 5.87 -8.39
C TRP A 106 25.12 5.71 -7.25
N VAL A 107 25.59 5.56 -5.99
CA VAL A 107 24.72 5.44 -4.81
C VAL A 107 23.90 6.72 -4.63
N GLU A 108 24.50 7.90 -4.74
CA GLU A 108 23.82 9.21 -4.66
C GLU A 108 22.75 9.37 -5.74
N GLU A 109 23.11 9.09 -7.01
CA GLU A 109 22.15 9.15 -8.12
C GLU A 109 20.97 8.20 -7.91
N LYS A 110 21.24 7.03 -7.35
CA LYS A 110 20.20 6.02 -7.09
C LYS A 110 19.30 6.42 -5.92
N ALA A 111 19.88 6.98 -4.85
CA ALA A 111 19.12 7.49 -3.71
C ALA A 111 18.16 8.60 -4.17
N GLY A 112 18.62 9.57 -4.95
CA GLY A 112 17.77 10.63 -5.48
C GLY A 112 16.61 10.12 -6.33
N LYS A 113 16.82 9.09 -7.17
CA LYS A 113 15.76 8.47 -7.96
C LYS A 113 14.72 7.74 -7.08
N VAL A 114 15.19 7.09 -6.02
CA VAL A 114 14.29 6.38 -5.07
C VAL A 114 13.46 7.38 -4.27
N ASP A 115 14.06 8.46 -3.80
CA ASP A 115 13.38 9.49 -3.01
C ASP A 115 12.37 10.26 -3.87
N SER A 116 12.74 10.64 -5.09
CA SER A 116 11.77 11.22 -6.05
C SER A 116 10.55 10.31 -6.29
N LYS A 117 10.77 9.00 -6.35
CA LYS A 117 9.66 8.04 -6.50
C LYS A 117 8.79 7.96 -5.25
N LYS A 118 9.38 7.97 -4.04
CA LYS A 118 8.63 7.99 -2.77
C LYS A 118 7.79 9.24 -2.65
N ASP A 119 8.36 10.40 -2.97
CA ASP A 119 7.67 11.69 -2.93
C ASP A 119 6.51 11.74 -3.93
N GLY A 120 6.72 11.23 -5.15
CA GLY A 120 5.66 11.10 -6.13
C GLY A 120 4.51 10.21 -5.65
N LEU A 121 4.81 9.08 -5.00
CA LEU A 121 3.80 8.19 -4.45
C LEU A 121 3.06 8.81 -3.27
N SER A 122 3.77 9.50 -2.37
CA SER A 122 3.16 10.18 -1.22
C SER A 122 2.22 11.31 -1.66
N LYS A 123 2.63 12.11 -2.64
CA LYS A 123 1.79 13.15 -3.26
C LYS A 123 0.55 12.56 -3.92
N ALA A 124 0.71 11.52 -4.74
CA ALA A 124 -0.41 10.84 -5.39
C ALA A 124 -1.42 10.27 -4.37
N GLN A 125 -0.94 9.72 -3.26
CA GLN A 125 -1.80 9.24 -2.18
C GLN A 125 -2.52 10.38 -1.45
N ALA A 126 -1.83 11.50 -1.19
CA ALA A 126 -2.43 12.68 -0.58
C ALA A 126 -3.51 13.28 -1.47
N ASP A 127 -3.24 13.43 -2.77
CA ASP A 127 -4.20 13.93 -3.76
C ASP A 127 -5.42 13.02 -3.89
N ALA A 128 -5.21 11.70 -3.91
CA ALA A 128 -6.30 10.73 -3.95
C ALA A 128 -7.18 10.81 -2.69
N LYS A 129 -6.58 10.93 -1.50
CA LYS A 129 -7.31 11.12 -0.24
C LYS A 129 -8.08 12.44 -0.22
N ALA A 130 -7.47 13.53 -0.68
CA ALA A 130 -8.12 14.84 -0.74
C ALA A 130 -9.33 14.84 -1.69
N LYS A 131 -9.22 14.18 -2.84
CA LYS A 131 -10.33 13.99 -3.78
C LYS A 131 -11.45 13.13 -3.18
N ALA A 132 -11.11 12.04 -2.51
CA ALA A 132 -12.09 11.18 -1.85
C ALA A 132 -12.85 11.92 -0.74
N LEU A 133 -12.14 12.69 0.11
CA LEU A 133 -12.75 13.51 1.16
C LEU A 133 -13.70 14.57 0.60
N LYS A 134 -13.32 15.26 -0.47
CA LYS A 134 -14.19 16.23 -1.13
C LYS A 134 -15.46 15.58 -1.68
N ALA A 135 -15.31 14.44 -2.37
CA ALA A 135 -16.45 13.70 -2.90
C ALA A 135 -17.38 13.19 -1.78
N GLU A 136 -16.82 12.78 -0.65
CA GLU A 136 -17.59 12.36 0.52
C GLU A 136 -18.33 13.53 1.18
N GLN A 137 -17.66 14.68 1.31
CA GLN A 137 -18.29 15.91 1.80
C GLN A 137 -19.45 16.35 0.92
N GLU A 138 -19.25 16.40 -0.40
CA GLU A 138 -20.32 16.73 -1.36
C GLU A 138 -21.49 15.75 -1.29
N ALA A 139 -21.21 14.45 -1.13
CA ALA A 139 -22.25 13.43 -0.96
C ALA A 139 -23.01 13.59 0.36
N ASN A 140 -22.31 13.90 1.45
CA ASN A 140 -22.92 14.17 2.75
C ASN A 140 -23.77 15.44 2.73
N ASP A 141 -23.29 16.50 2.10
CA ASP A 141 -24.04 17.76 1.99
C ASP A 141 -25.31 17.58 1.16
N LYS A 142 -25.25 16.81 0.07
CA LYS A 142 -26.44 16.42 -0.71
C LYS A 142 -27.42 15.59 0.11
N ARG A 143 -26.94 14.65 0.91
CA ARG A 143 -27.80 13.84 1.81
C ARG A 143 -28.47 14.70 2.88
N LYS A 144 -27.73 15.60 3.51
CA LYS A 144 -28.26 16.53 4.52
C LYS A 144 -29.29 17.49 3.91
N ALA A 145 -29.04 18.00 2.71
CA ALA A 145 -29.97 18.85 1.99
C ALA A 145 -31.27 18.08 1.67
N ALA A 146 -31.16 16.86 1.16
CA ALA A 146 -32.33 16.02 0.87
C ALA A 146 -33.11 15.64 2.13
N GLN A 147 -32.43 15.35 3.26
CA GLN A 147 -33.09 15.10 4.54
C GLN A 147 -33.80 16.35 5.08
N ALA A 148 -33.17 17.51 4.98
CA ALA A 148 -33.80 18.76 5.40
C ALA A 148 -35.01 19.12 4.54
N GLU A 149 -34.98 18.81 3.25
CA GLU A 149 -36.12 18.99 2.34
C GLU A 149 -37.25 17.99 2.63
N ALA A 150 -36.90 16.74 2.94
CA ALA A 150 -37.88 15.73 3.33
C ALA A 150 -38.57 16.07 4.68
N LEU A 151 -37.81 16.52 5.70
CA LEU A 151 -38.37 16.97 6.98
C LEU A 151 -39.29 18.17 6.82
N LYS A 152 -38.92 19.16 5.97
CA LYS A 152 -39.81 20.28 5.67
C LYS A 152 -41.08 19.87 4.93
N ALA A 153 -41.00 18.84 4.08
CA ALA A 153 -42.17 18.29 3.40
C ALA A 153 -43.07 17.52 4.37
N GLU A 154 -42.49 16.81 5.35
CA GLU A 154 -43.27 16.13 6.43
C GLU A 154 -43.96 17.16 7.35
N GLU A 155 -43.24 18.20 7.80
CA GLU A 155 -43.81 19.30 8.60
C GLU A 155 -44.95 20.01 7.86
N ALA A 156 -44.80 20.28 6.54
CA ALA A 156 -45.86 20.88 5.74
C ALA A 156 -47.08 19.98 5.55
N VAL A 157 -46.90 18.65 5.56
CA VAL A 157 -48.02 17.67 5.51
C VAL A 157 -48.71 17.56 6.85
N GLU A 158 -48.00 17.62 7.98
CA GLU A 158 -48.56 17.63 9.32
C GLU A 158 -49.37 18.93 9.56
N GLU A 159 -48.86 20.10 9.19
CA GLU A 159 -49.57 21.38 9.29
C GLU A 159 -50.86 21.41 8.46
N THR A 160 -50.84 20.82 7.23
CA THR A 160 -52.08 20.69 6.42
C THR A 160 -53.07 19.66 6.95
N THR A 161 -52.62 18.62 7.66
CA THR A 161 -53.51 17.64 8.29
C THR A 161 -54.12 18.18 9.58
N GLU A 162 -53.43 18.97 10.38
CA GLU A 162 -53.96 19.67 11.54
C GLU A 162 -55.04 20.71 11.14
N GLU A 163 -54.78 21.50 10.09
CA GLU A 163 -55.74 22.50 9.57
C GLU A 163 -57.04 21.84 9.03
N VAL A 164 -56.94 20.66 8.42
CA VAL A 164 -58.12 19.88 7.95
C VAL A 164 -58.89 19.24 9.10
N VAL A 165 -58.21 18.85 10.19
CA VAL A 165 -58.89 18.29 11.39
C VAL A 165 -59.59 19.39 12.19
N GLU A 166 -59.03 20.61 12.27
CA GLU A 166 -59.63 21.76 12.97
C GLU A 166 -60.88 22.30 12.24
N THR A 167 -60.86 22.28 10.91
CA THR A 167 -62.06 22.68 10.11
C THR A 167 -63.17 21.61 10.09
N ALA A 168 -62.86 20.32 10.35
CA ALA A 168 -63.83 19.23 10.41
C ALA A 168 -64.53 19.11 11.78
N THR A 169 -64.01 19.75 12.84
CA THR A 169 -64.62 19.80 14.18
C THR A 169 -65.57 20.95 14.39
N GLU A 170 -65.68 21.93 13.49
CA GLU A 170 -66.56 23.11 13.60
C GLU A 170 -67.91 22.96 12.85
N GLU A 171 -68.12 21.87 12.09
CA GLU A 171 -69.34 21.56 11.38
C GLU A 171 -70.03 20.25 11.83
N ALA A 172 -70.51 20.20 13.06
CA ALA A 172 -71.47 19.20 13.45
C ALA A 172 -72.66 19.85 14.20
N PRO A 173 -73.82 20.03 13.56
CA PRO A 173 -75.00 20.43 14.29
C PRO A 173 -75.63 19.19 15.01
N ALA A 174 -76.09 19.50 16.22
CA ALA A 174 -76.86 18.68 17.06
C ALA A 174 -78.15 18.13 16.36
N VAL A 175 -78.41 16.84 16.45
CA VAL A 175 -79.77 16.29 16.34
C VAL A 175 -79.93 15.21 17.37
N GLU A 176 -80.91 15.47 18.20
CA GLU A 176 -81.62 14.87 19.27
C GLU A 176 -81.81 13.34 19.29
N GLU A 177 -81.88 12.86 20.56
CA GLU A 177 -82.58 11.69 21.10
C GLU A 177 -83.77 11.17 20.29
N ASN A 178 -83.88 9.90 20.21
CA ASN A 178 -85.14 9.18 20.71
C ASN A 178 -84.87 7.66 20.69
N ASN A 179 -84.81 7.12 21.85
CA ASN A 179 -85.74 6.16 22.54
C ASN A 179 -86.35 5.05 21.67
N GLU A 180 -86.18 3.85 22.10
CA GLU A 180 -87.10 2.80 22.50
C GLU A 180 -86.60 1.38 22.26
N GLU A 181 -86.43 0.70 23.39
CA GLU A 181 -86.88 -0.63 23.73
C GLU A 181 -87.36 -1.54 22.58
N THR A 182 -86.86 -2.75 22.55
CA THR A 182 -87.57 -3.99 22.98
C THR A 182 -86.77 -5.22 22.57
N GLU A 183 -86.66 -6.09 23.57
CA GLU A 183 -86.72 -7.56 23.67
C GLU A 183 -86.67 -8.41 22.36
N ALA A 184 -85.78 -9.36 22.31
CA ALA A 184 -86.00 -10.80 22.37
C ALA A 184 -84.62 -11.53 22.32
#